data_571c87e9e96d50790b021457b71c60c2
#
_entry.id   571c87e9e96d50790b021457b71c60c2
#
_cell.length_a   1.000
_cell.length_b   1.000
_cell.length_c   1.000
_cell.angle_alpha   90.00
_cell.angle_beta   90.00
_cell.angle_gamma   90.00
#
_symmetry.space_group_name_H-M   'P 1'
#
loop_
_entity.id
_entity.type
_entity.pdbx_description
1 polymer ?
#
loop_
_entity_poly.entity_id
_entity_poly.type
_entity_poly.pdbx_seq_one_letter_code
_entity_poly.pdbx_strand_id
1 'polypeptide(L)'
;MKTPKDHALFRAERDALAFLGLLSSLYLRFDPPISSPIGNQSQPTHFHGLNVHALVIDNADGEVLALEQNQIHAHQSPVEHGEQRVLRAAIARVGEKRPRGSATTVEDYYRSQLFYGDGLEEADFLNEGATIYTTLEPCPMCATTILVCRVKRAVFLLQDHTYGGAWITIKKTFYDKYNLTYGQLDLSNAKSPLIQRAHDINRTIGQKVDKLHGQNVIDTLFFDHLAGDLQVAFQFFCGVTVGDLATKGAHNTANSRTLRDLKRMCNVPAAN
;
A
#
# COMPACT_ATOMS: atom_id res chain seq x y z
N MET A 1 -10.46 -24.06 -15.40
CA MET A 1 -10.66 -23.53 -14.04
C MET A 1 -9.28 -23.23 -13.45
N LYS A 2 -9.07 -22.02 -12.89
CA LYS A 2 -7.82 -21.66 -12.20
C LYS A 2 -7.82 -22.33 -10.82
N THR A 3 -6.69 -22.83 -10.37
CA THR A 3 -6.59 -23.49 -9.08
C THR A 3 -6.49 -22.47 -7.93
N PRO A 4 -6.93 -22.78 -6.70
CA PRO A 4 -6.73 -21.90 -5.54
C PRO A 4 -5.25 -21.51 -5.33
N LYS A 5 -4.31 -22.37 -5.73
CA LYS A 5 -2.86 -22.10 -5.66
C LYS A 5 -2.41 -20.99 -6.60
N ASP A 6 -3.03 -20.86 -7.79
CA ASP A 6 -2.70 -19.82 -8.76
C ASP A 6 -3.11 -18.44 -8.23
N HIS A 7 -4.23 -18.37 -7.51
CA HIS A 7 -4.70 -17.12 -6.87
C HIS A 7 -3.81 -16.70 -5.69
N ALA A 8 -3.35 -17.65 -4.88
CA ALA A 8 -2.45 -17.35 -3.76
C ALA A 8 -1.11 -16.78 -4.25
N LEU A 9 -0.52 -17.40 -5.29
CA LEU A 9 0.72 -16.90 -5.89
C LEU A 9 0.53 -15.51 -6.51
N PHE A 10 -0.56 -15.30 -7.25
CA PHE A 10 -0.91 -14.02 -7.85
C PHE A 10 -0.99 -12.89 -6.82
N ARG A 11 -1.68 -13.15 -5.69
CA ARG A 11 -1.78 -12.19 -4.59
C ARG A 11 -0.43 -11.90 -3.97
N ALA A 12 0.34 -12.94 -3.64
CA ALA A 12 1.64 -12.80 -3.00
C ALA A 12 2.65 -12.02 -3.87
N GLU A 13 2.63 -12.23 -5.19
CA GLU A 13 3.45 -11.40 -6.10
C GLU A 13 3.02 -9.94 -6.10
N ARG A 14 1.70 -9.68 -6.17
CA ARG A 14 1.18 -8.31 -6.11
C ARG A 14 1.55 -7.63 -4.79
N ASP A 15 1.41 -8.35 -3.69
CA ASP A 15 1.79 -7.85 -2.36
C ASP A 15 3.29 -7.53 -2.29
N ALA A 16 4.14 -8.39 -2.86
CA ALA A 16 5.58 -8.13 -2.95
C ALA A 16 5.92 -6.90 -3.81
N LEU A 17 5.25 -6.74 -4.95
CA LEU A 17 5.42 -5.56 -5.80
C LEU A 17 4.94 -4.28 -5.10
N ALA A 18 3.78 -4.31 -4.46
CA ALA A 18 3.25 -3.19 -3.71
C ALA A 18 4.18 -2.78 -2.55
N PHE A 19 4.68 -3.77 -1.80
CA PHE A 19 5.67 -3.57 -0.74
C PHE A 19 6.94 -2.88 -1.27
N LEU A 20 7.55 -3.42 -2.31
CA LEU A 20 8.77 -2.85 -2.90
C LEU A 20 8.51 -1.45 -3.47
N GLY A 21 7.37 -1.23 -4.10
CA GLY A 21 6.96 0.08 -4.61
C GLY A 21 6.79 1.12 -3.51
N LEU A 22 6.14 0.75 -2.38
CA LEU A 22 5.99 1.63 -1.21
C LEU A 22 7.35 1.98 -0.59
N LEU A 23 8.23 1.00 -0.37
CA LEU A 23 9.57 1.25 0.16
C LEU A 23 10.39 2.13 -0.78
N SER A 24 10.25 1.92 -2.11
CA SER A 24 10.91 2.74 -3.11
C SER A 24 10.41 4.18 -3.10
N SER A 25 9.09 4.37 -2.99
CA SER A 25 8.49 5.69 -2.85
C SER A 25 8.96 6.38 -1.57
N LEU A 26 9.01 5.64 -0.47
CA LEU A 26 9.50 6.13 0.82
C LEU A 26 10.97 6.55 0.71
N TYR A 27 11.84 5.75 0.09
CA TYR A 27 13.24 6.08 -0.13
C TYR A 27 13.42 7.37 -0.95
N LEU A 28 12.67 7.49 -2.06
CA LEU A 28 12.82 8.59 -3.01
C LEU A 28 12.22 9.92 -2.51
N ARG A 29 11.23 9.86 -1.64
CA ARG A 29 10.46 11.01 -1.15
C ARG A 29 10.60 11.19 0.35
N PHE A 30 11.69 10.67 0.92
CA PHE A 30 11.95 10.75 2.34
C PHE A 30 12.10 12.22 2.77
N ASP A 31 11.48 12.60 3.86
CA ASP A 31 11.48 13.97 4.36
C ASP A 31 11.94 14.03 5.83
N PRO A 32 13.04 14.66 6.16
CA PRO A 32 14.01 15.30 5.25
C PRO A 32 14.75 14.28 4.37
N PRO A 33 15.35 14.70 3.22
CA PRO A 33 16.08 13.78 2.36
C PRO A 33 17.15 12.99 3.12
N ILE A 34 17.24 11.69 2.84
CA ILE A 34 18.15 10.73 3.54
C ILE A 34 19.62 11.19 3.53
N SER A 35 20.01 12.02 2.57
CA SER A 35 21.36 12.62 2.50
C SER A 35 21.64 13.73 3.52
N SER A 36 20.63 14.18 4.26
CA SER A 36 20.83 15.22 5.28
C SER A 36 21.33 14.60 6.58
N PRO A 37 22.50 14.98 7.11
CA PRO A 37 22.97 14.45 8.40
C PRO A 37 22.01 14.89 9.52
N ILE A 38 21.43 13.90 10.20
CA ILE A 38 20.51 14.06 11.32
C ILE A 38 21.28 14.58 12.57
N GLY A 39 21.98 15.67 12.47
CA GLY A 39 22.89 16.04 13.58
C GLY A 39 22.87 17.48 14.05
N ASN A 40 22.42 18.42 13.27
CA ASN A 40 22.48 19.86 13.63
C ASN A 40 21.35 20.62 12.95
N GLN A 41 20.11 20.48 13.46
CA GLN A 41 18.98 21.07 12.73
C GLN A 41 18.26 22.16 13.50
N SER A 42 18.49 23.37 13.04
CA SER A 42 17.38 24.28 12.81
C SER A 42 16.30 23.53 12.02
N GLN A 43 15.08 23.44 12.54
CA GLN A 43 13.91 22.79 11.95
C GLN A 43 13.90 22.91 10.42
N PRO A 44 13.82 21.83 9.65
CA PRO A 44 13.79 21.93 8.21
C PRO A 44 12.59 22.79 7.79
N THR A 45 12.85 23.81 6.99
CA THR A 45 11.84 24.80 6.56
C THR A 45 10.75 24.20 5.67
N HIS A 46 10.84 22.90 5.31
CA HIS A 46 9.95 22.20 4.39
C HIS A 46 9.67 20.75 4.84
N PHE A 47 9.31 20.55 6.10
CA PHE A 47 8.83 19.25 6.56
C PHE A 47 7.39 19.03 6.10
N HIS A 48 7.16 18.03 5.25
CA HIS A 48 5.82 17.76 4.69
C HIS A 48 4.91 16.98 5.65
N GLY A 49 5.48 16.20 6.54
CA GLY A 49 4.76 15.37 7.50
C GLY A 49 5.51 14.09 7.82
N LEU A 50 4.82 13.15 8.49
CA LEU A 50 5.38 11.85 8.80
C LEU A 50 5.64 11.05 7.52
N ASN A 51 6.73 10.27 7.50
CA ASN A 51 7.09 9.42 6.35
C ASN A 51 6.14 8.21 6.22
N VAL A 52 4.84 8.48 6.09
CA VAL A 52 3.79 7.48 5.84
C VAL A 52 3.34 7.59 4.39
N HIS A 53 3.49 6.51 3.65
CA HIS A 53 3.11 6.39 2.25
C HIS A 53 1.99 5.38 2.11
N ALA A 54 1.12 5.60 1.13
CA ALA A 54 0.03 4.71 0.80
C ALA A 54 -0.14 4.59 -0.72
N LEU A 55 -0.56 3.42 -1.18
CA LEU A 55 -0.93 3.18 -2.58
C LEU A 55 -2.23 2.39 -2.68
N VAL A 56 -2.96 2.58 -3.77
CA VAL A 56 -4.18 1.84 -4.09
C VAL A 56 -4.01 1.14 -5.44
N ILE A 57 -4.30 -0.16 -5.46
CA ILE A 57 -4.25 -1.01 -6.66
C ILE A 57 -5.65 -1.54 -6.96
N ASP A 58 -6.08 -1.43 -8.21
CA ASP A 58 -7.26 -2.11 -8.73
C ASP A 58 -7.01 -3.62 -8.78
N ASN A 59 -7.87 -4.40 -8.13
CA ASN A 59 -7.68 -5.86 -8.06
C ASN A 59 -7.94 -6.55 -9.39
N ALA A 60 -8.80 -6.00 -10.23
CA ALA A 60 -9.21 -6.63 -11.48
C ALA A 60 -8.07 -6.69 -12.51
N ASP A 61 -7.35 -5.58 -12.69
CA ASP A 61 -6.37 -5.44 -13.77
C ASP A 61 -4.96 -5.04 -13.30
N GLY A 62 -4.77 -4.83 -12.00
CA GLY A 62 -3.48 -4.50 -11.39
C GLY A 62 -3.02 -3.06 -11.63
N GLU A 63 -3.89 -2.17 -12.08
CA GLU A 63 -3.56 -0.76 -12.22
C GLU A 63 -3.26 -0.14 -10.85
N VAL A 64 -2.16 0.60 -10.75
CA VAL A 64 -1.91 1.45 -9.59
C VAL A 64 -2.67 2.76 -9.80
N LEU A 65 -3.75 2.92 -9.04
CA LEU A 65 -4.66 4.05 -9.15
C LEU A 65 -4.06 5.33 -8.59
N ALA A 66 -3.35 5.21 -7.47
CA ALA A 66 -2.67 6.33 -6.82
C ALA A 66 -1.55 5.84 -5.90
N LEU A 67 -0.57 6.71 -5.66
CA LEU A 67 0.53 6.56 -4.71
C LEU A 67 0.78 7.93 -4.09
N GLU A 68 0.54 8.06 -2.79
CA GLU A 68 0.59 9.32 -2.06
C GLU A 68 1.38 9.20 -0.76
N GLN A 69 1.79 10.34 -0.22
CA GLN A 69 2.47 10.47 1.07
C GLN A 69 1.73 11.42 1.99
N ASN A 70 2.01 11.32 3.29
CA ASN A 70 1.55 12.25 4.31
C ASN A 70 2.04 13.67 4.00
N GLN A 71 1.16 14.65 4.10
CA GLN A 71 1.46 16.06 3.86
C GLN A 71 0.79 16.98 4.88
N ILE A 72 0.65 16.53 6.12
CA ILE A 72 0.01 17.30 7.21
C ILE A 72 0.61 18.70 7.34
N HIS A 73 1.94 18.79 7.36
CA HIS A 73 2.62 20.07 7.53
C HIS A 73 2.58 20.93 6.26
N ALA A 74 2.74 20.32 5.08
CA ALA A 74 2.71 21.06 3.82
C ALA A 74 1.36 21.76 3.59
N HIS A 75 0.27 21.13 4.00
CA HIS A 75 -1.09 21.64 3.85
C HIS A 75 -1.64 22.27 5.13
N GLN A 76 -0.88 22.26 6.24
CA GLN A 76 -1.32 22.71 7.56
C GLN A 76 -2.69 22.11 7.97
N SER A 77 -2.88 20.84 7.64
CA SER A 77 -4.15 20.13 7.79
C SER A 77 -3.93 18.75 8.44
N PRO A 78 -4.53 18.50 9.61
CA PRO A 78 -4.33 17.25 10.35
C PRO A 78 -4.97 16.03 9.65
N VAL A 79 -5.72 16.23 8.58
CA VAL A 79 -6.36 15.14 7.82
C VAL A 79 -5.62 14.77 6.54
N GLU A 80 -4.48 15.40 6.24
CA GLU A 80 -3.67 15.12 5.03
C GLU A 80 -2.72 13.92 5.23
N HIS A 81 -3.24 12.83 5.84
CA HIS A 81 -2.55 11.55 5.92
C HIS A 81 -2.41 10.90 4.54
N GLY A 82 -1.36 10.10 4.34
CA GLY A 82 -1.10 9.40 3.08
C GLY A 82 -2.29 8.58 2.61
N GLU A 83 -2.98 7.89 3.54
CA GLU A 83 -4.15 7.07 3.26
C GLU A 83 -5.35 7.92 2.79
N GLN A 84 -5.57 9.08 3.41
CA GLN A 84 -6.66 9.99 3.01
C GLN A 84 -6.42 10.54 1.61
N ARG A 85 -5.19 10.93 1.35
CA ARG A 85 -4.77 11.49 0.07
C ARG A 85 -4.87 10.45 -1.05
N VAL A 86 -4.36 9.25 -0.83
CA VAL A 86 -4.38 8.18 -1.84
C VAL A 86 -5.79 7.74 -2.17
N LEU A 87 -6.70 7.69 -1.18
CA LEU A 87 -8.10 7.35 -1.42
C LEU A 87 -8.79 8.43 -2.26
N ARG A 88 -8.58 9.71 -1.97
CA ARG A 88 -9.12 10.80 -2.79
C ARG A 88 -8.62 10.74 -4.23
N ALA A 89 -7.32 10.53 -4.43
CA ALA A 89 -6.73 10.43 -5.77
C ALA A 89 -7.24 9.19 -6.52
N ALA A 90 -7.33 8.04 -5.85
CA ALA A 90 -7.85 6.81 -6.44
C ALA A 90 -9.33 6.93 -6.85
N ILE A 91 -10.18 7.54 -6.00
CA ILE A 91 -11.59 7.79 -6.29
C ILE A 91 -11.74 8.73 -7.51
N ALA A 92 -10.93 9.79 -7.58
CA ALA A 92 -10.92 10.69 -8.73
C ALA A 92 -10.53 9.94 -10.02
N ARG A 93 -9.47 9.12 -9.96
CA ARG A 93 -9.00 8.31 -11.09
C ARG A 93 -10.04 7.33 -11.62
N VAL A 94 -10.82 6.75 -10.73
CA VAL A 94 -11.92 5.84 -11.09
C VAL A 94 -13.09 6.61 -11.69
N GLY A 95 -13.42 7.78 -11.12
CA GLY A 95 -14.47 8.64 -11.64
C GLY A 95 -14.20 9.09 -13.09
N GLU A 96 -12.93 9.27 -13.47
CA GLU A 96 -12.53 9.53 -14.86
C GLU A 96 -12.84 8.35 -15.79
N LYS A 97 -12.68 7.12 -15.30
CA LYS A 97 -12.90 5.90 -16.11
C LYS A 97 -14.37 5.49 -16.20
N ARG A 98 -15.14 5.81 -15.17
CA ARG A 98 -16.56 5.45 -15.05
C ARG A 98 -17.39 6.70 -14.82
N PRO A 99 -17.76 7.43 -15.90
CA PRO A 99 -18.56 8.65 -15.77
C PRO A 99 -19.85 8.37 -15.02
N ARG A 100 -20.16 9.20 -14.04
CA ARG A 100 -21.27 9.07 -13.09
C ARG A 100 -22.68 9.18 -13.70
N GLY A 101 -22.81 9.20 -15.01
CA GLY A 101 -24.05 9.57 -15.71
C GLY A 101 -25.19 8.54 -15.70
N SER A 102 -25.01 7.35 -15.14
CA SER A 102 -26.02 6.28 -15.24
C SER A 102 -26.56 5.75 -13.90
N ALA A 103 -26.10 6.25 -12.76
CA ALA A 103 -26.62 5.82 -11.48
C ALA A 103 -28.02 6.42 -11.25
N THR A 104 -29.06 5.59 -11.36
CA THR A 104 -30.45 5.98 -11.16
C THR A 104 -30.94 5.77 -9.74
N THR A 105 -30.20 5.01 -8.93
CA THR A 105 -30.49 4.72 -7.53
C THR A 105 -29.26 4.95 -6.65
N VAL A 106 -29.50 5.11 -5.34
CA VAL A 106 -28.42 5.16 -4.34
C VAL A 106 -27.58 3.88 -4.37
N GLU A 107 -28.19 2.74 -4.64
CA GLU A 107 -27.50 1.46 -4.75
C GLU A 107 -26.62 1.39 -5.97
N ASP A 108 -27.08 1.88 -7.14
CA ASP A 108 -26.26 2.00 -8.35
C ASP A 108 -25.09 2.96 -8.13
N TYR A 109 -25.30 4.04 -7.39
CA TYR A 109 -24.24 4.96 -7.00
C TYR A 109 -23.14 4.22 -6.19
N TYR A 110 -23.52 3.45 -5.18
CA TYR A 110 -22.56 2.69 -4.38
C TYR A 110 -21.90 1.56 -5.19
N ARG A 111 -22.62 0.89 -6.05
CA ARG A 111 -22.08 -0.14 -6.97
C ARG A 111 -21.12 0.44 -8.00
N SER A 112 -21.28 1.69 -8.40
CA SER A 112 -20.36 2.38 -9.31
C SER A 112 -19.06 2.82 -8.64
N GLN A 113 -18.98 2.78 -7.31
CA GLN A 113 -17.74 3.07 -6.58
C GLN A 113 -16.76 1.91 -6.76
N LEU A 114 -15.53 2.19 -7.08
CA LEU A 114 -14.49 1.19 -7.34
C LEU A 114 -14.30 0.20 -6.18
N PHE A 115 -14.53 0.69 -4.99
CA PHE A 115 -14.24 -0.05 -3.77
C PHE A 115 -15.39 -0.94 -3.33
N TYR A 116 -16.53 -0.83 -4.02
CA TYR A 116 -17.71 -1.64 -3.75
C TYR A 116 -17.64 -2.94 -4.53
N GLY A 117 -17.14 -3.98 -3.91
CA GLY A 117 -17.34 -5.34 -4.40
C GLY A 117 -18.67 -5.88 -3.87
N ASP A 118 -19.45 -6.54 -4.70
CA ASP A 118 -20.78 -7.06 -4.35
C ASP A 118 -20.78 -8.16 -3.28
N GLY A 119 -19.64 -8.47 -2.70
CA GLY A 119 -19.53 -9.29 -1.49
C GLY A 119 -19.90 -10.75 -1.64
N LEU A 120 -20.04 -11.25 -2.84
CA LEU A 120 -20.85 -12.43 -3.04
C LEU A 120 -20.12 -13.75 -2.92
N GLU A 121 -18.84 -13.86 -3.20
CA GLU A 121 -18.14 -15.14 -2.98
C GLU A 121 -16.63 -14.94 -2.84
N GLU A 122 -15.99 -15.83 -2.09
CA GLU A 122 -14.55 -15.82 -1.84
C GLU A 122 -13.70 -15.93 -3.14
N ALA A 123 -14.28 -16.48 -4.21
CA ALA A 123 -13.65 -16.60 -5.52
C ALA A 123 -13.63 -15.26 -6.29
N ASP A 124 -14.65 -14.44 -6.15
CA ASP A 124 -14.76 -13.13 -6.81
C ASP A 124 -14.00 -12.05 -6.08
N PHE A 125 -13.72 -12.28 -4.79
CA PHE A 125 -12.99 -11.40 -3.90
C PHE A 125 -11.64 -10.92 -4.46
N LEU A 126 -10.96 -11.71 -5.25
CA LEU A 126 -9.63 -11.41 -5.80
C LEU A 126 -9.67 -10.55 -7.07
N ASN A 127 -10.81 -10.50 -7.74
CA ASN A 127 -10.96 -9.87 -9.03
C ASN A 127 -11.75 -8.55 -8.99
N GLU A 128 -12.33 -8.22 -7.82
CA GLU A 128 -13.18 -7.02 -7.70
C GLU A 128 -12.71 -6.08 -6.59
N GLY A 129 -12.96 -4.79 -6.79
CA GLY A 129 -12.60 -3.75 -5.84
C GLY A 129 -11.12 -3.37 -5.87
N ALA A 130 -10.64 -2.80 -4.78
CA ALA A 130 -9.28 -2.32 -4.65
C ALA A 130 -8.60 -2.82 -3.38
N THR A 131 -7.26 -2.86 -3.41
CA THR A 131 -6.41 -3.04 -2.22
C THR A 131 -5.66 -1.75 -1.94
N ILE A 132 -5.75 -1.27 -0.71
CA ILE A 132 -4.87 -0.21 -0.20
C ILE A 132 -3.69 -0.85 0.54
N TYR A 133 -2.50 -0.34 0.29
CA TYR A 133 -1.28 -0.69 1.01
C TYR A 133 -0.73 0.56 1.68
N THR A 134 -0.27 0.44 2.92
CA THR A 134 0.29 1.54 3.70
C THR A 134 1.61 1.14 4.34
N THR A 135 2.54 2.06 4.50
CA THR A 135 3.81 1.77 5.19
C THR A 135 3.63 1.56 6.68
N LEU A 136 2.66 2.24 7.28
CA LEU A 136 2.31 2.13 8.70
C LEU A 136 0.85 1.71 8.84
N GLU A 137 0.51 1.02 9.93
CA GLU A 137 -0.88 0.67 10.27
C GLU A 137 -1.75 1.93 10.31
N PRO A 138 -2.89 1.96 9.60
CA PRO A 138 -3.76 3.12 9.58
C PRO A 138 -4.28 3.51 10.97
N CYS A 139 -4.18 4.78 11.31
CA CYS A 139 -4.78 5.33 12.52
C CYS A 139 -6.32 5.22 12.49
N PRO A 140 -7.05 5.46 13.60
CA PRO A 140 -8.51 5.33 13.66
C PRO A 140 -9.26 6.10 12.56
N MET A 141 -8.83 7.32 12.25
CA MET A 141 -9.42 8.14 11.19
C MET A 141 -9.26 7.48 9.83
N CYS A 142 -8.04 7.05 9.49
CA CYS A 142 -7.75 6.42 8.22
C CYS A 142 -8.42 5.06 8.09
N ALA A 143 -8.40 4.23 9.14
CA ALA A 143 -9.07 2.93 9.16
C ALA A 143 -10.58 3.07 8.92
N THR A 144 -11.22 4.08 9.53
CA THR A 144 -12.64 4.38 9.32
C THR A 144 -12.90 4.83 7.88
N THR A 145 -12.05 5.69 7.31
CA THR A 145 -12.22 6.15 5.92
C THR A 145 -12.04 5.00 4.92
N ILE A 146 -11.03 4.15 5.12
CA ILE A 146 -10.82 2.94 4.30
C ILE A 146 -12.08 2.07 4.31
N LEU A 147 -12.70 1.89 5.48
CA LEU A 147 -13.94 1.15 5.64
C LEU A 147 -15.11 1.82 4.92
N VAL A 148 -15.32 3.12 5.12
CA VAL A 148 -16.43 3.87 4.49
C VAL A 148 -16.30 3.84 2.96
N CYS A 149 -15.08 3.92 2.44
CA CYS A 149 -14.79 3.75 1.02
C CYS A 149 -14.96 2.30 0.53
N ARG A 150 -15.21 1.36 1.44
CA ARG A 150 -15.37 -0.08 1.15
C ARG A 150 -14.21 -0.67 0.36
N VAL A 151 -13.00 -0.28 0.71
CA VAL A 151 -11.79 -0.89 0.17
C VAL A 151 -11.77 -2.36 0.53
N LYS A 152 -11.67 -3.24 -0.46
CA LYS A 152 -11.79 -4.69 -0.27
C LYS A 152 -10.73 -5.26 0.66
N ARG A 153 -9.52 -4.73 0.57
CA ARG A 153 -8.39 -5.20 1.36
C ARG A 153 -7.51 -4.03 1.78
N ALA A 154 -7.16 -3.97 3.04
CA ALA A 154 -6.17 -3.05 3.56
C ALA A 154 -4.98 -3.85 4.11
N VAL A 155 -3.78 -3.49 3.65
CA VAL A 155 -2.51 -4.13 4.01
C VAL A 155 -1.55 -3.07 4.51
N PHE A 156 -0.98 -3.27 5.67
CA PHE A 156 0.05 -2.39 6.21
C PHE A 156 1.37 -3.15 6.41
N LEU A 157 2.49 -2.44 6.29
CA LEU A 157 3.81 -3.04 6.43
C LEU A 157 4.22 -3.15 7.89
N LEU A 158 4.09 -2.05 8.62
CA LEU A 158 4.54 -1.92 10.00
C LEU A 158 3.34 -1.60 10.90
N GLN A 159 3.34 -2.21 12.08
CA GLN A 159 2.33 -1.94 13.10
C GLN A 159 2.56 -0.54 13.71
N ASP A 160 1.47 0.20 13.92
CA ASP A 160 1.49 1.44 14.69
C ASP A 160 1.19 1.14 16.15
N HIS A 161 2.20 1.22 16.99
CA HIS A 161 2.06 0.93 18.43
C HIS A 161 1.38 2.06 19.20
N THR A 162 1.24 3.23 18.62
CA THR A 162 0.65 4.42 19.25
C THR A 162 -0.83 4.56 18.92
N TYR A 163 -1.17 4.47 17.64
CA TYR A 163 -2.53 4.71 17.14
C TYR A 163 -3.15 3.48 16.44
N GLY A 164 -2.39 2.39 16.33
CA GLY A 164 -2.86 1.15 15.71
C GLY A 164 -3.90 0.41 16.56
N GLY A 165 -4.37 -0.72 16.04
CA GLY A 165 -5.36 -1.56 16.72
C GLY A 165 -6.80 -1.03 16.68
N ALA A 166 -7.04 0.18 16.22
CA ALA A 166 -8.38 0.74 16.09
C ALA A 166 -9.29 -0.13 15.20
N TRP A 167 -8.72 -0.78 14.19
CA TRP A 167 -9.40 -1.68 13.29
C TRP A 167 -9.97 -2.91 14.00
N ILE A 168 -9.39 -3.37 15.12
CA ILE A 168 -9.90 -4.51 15.89
C ILE A 168 -11.32 -4.23 16.39
N THR A 169 -11.57 -3.02 16.83
CA THR A 169 -12.91 -2.58 17.27
C THR A 169 -13.85 -2.38 16.08
N ILE A 170 -13.35 -1.80 15.00
CA ILE A 170 -14.10 -1.53 13.78
C ILE A 170 -14.40 -2.85 13.04
N LYS A 171 -13.48 -3.82 13.06
CA LYS A 171 -13.61 -5.12 12.38
C LYS A 171 -14.88 -5.86 12.79
N LYS A 172 -15.13 -5.99 14.08
CA LYS A 172 -16.30 -6.74 14.59
C LYS A 172 -17.63 -6.18 14.12
N THR A 173 -17.69 -4.90 13.78
CA THR A 173 -18.96 -4.21 13.48
C THR A 173 -19.20 -4.09 11.98
N PHE A 174 -18.16 -3.92 11.16
CA PHE A 174 -18.31 -3.54 9.76
C PHE A 174 -17.55 -4.44 8.79
N TYR A 175 -16.29 -4.78 9.08
CA TYR A 175 -15.48 -5.58 8.15
C TYR A 175 -16.06 -6.97 7.92
N ASP A 176 -16.51 -7.63 8.99
CA ASP A 176 -17.12 -8.95 8.88
C ASP A 176 -18.43 -8.91 8.08
N LYS A 177 -19.23 -7.83 8.24
CA LYS A 177 -20.46 -7.66 7.50
C LYS A 177 -20.28 -7.49 5.99
N TYR A 178 -19.19 -6.86 5.58
CA TYR A 178 -18.89 -6.56 4.17
C TYR A 178 -17.80 -7.44 3.57
N ASN A 179 -17.38 -8.48 4.30
CA ASN A 179 -16.29 -9.38 3.87
C ASN A 179 -15.03 -8.63 3.42
N LEU A 180 -14.64 -7.62 4.19
CA LEU A 180 -13.43 -6.84 3.96
C LEU A 180 -12.26 -7.46 4.74
N THR A 181 -11.05 -7.38 4.19
CA THR A 181 -9.85 -7.86 4.87
C THR A 181 -8.93 -6.72 5.28
N TYR A 182 -8.34 -6.86 6.46
CA TYR A 182 -7.40 -5.91 7.03
C TYR A 182 -6.30 -6.67 7.77
N GLY A 183 -5.05 -6.36 7.52
CA GLY A 183 -3.96 -7.05 8.22
C GLY A 183 -2.58 -6.59 7.81
N GLN A 184 -1.61 -7.03 8.60
CA GLN A 184 -0.20 -6.84 8.28
C GLN A 184 0.20 -7.67 7.06
N LEU A 185 1.15 -7.15 6.29
CA LEU A 185 1.72 -7.84 5.14
C LEU A 185 2.35 -9.18 5.56
N ASP A 186 1.89 -10.26 4.94
CA ASP A 186 2.46 -11.59 5.11
C ASP A 186 2.98 -12.12 3.76
N LEU A 187 4.29 -12.30 3.66
CA LEU A 187 4.97 -12.86 2.50
C LEU A 187 5.59 -14.24 2.81
N SER A 188 5.27 -14.86 3.95
CA SER A 188 5.90 -16.09 4.42
C SER A 188 5.64 -17.31 3.54
N ASN A 189 4.50 -17.32 2.82
CA ASN A 189 4.10 -18.45 1.97
C ASN A 189 4.68 -18.38 0.53
N ALA A 190 5.79 -17.73 0.37
CA ALA A 190 6.39 -17.37 -0.90
C ALA A 190 7.09 -18.54 -1.61
N LYS A 191 6.84 -18.65 -2.93
CA LYS A 191 7.45 -19.68 -3.78
C LYS A 191 8.18 -19.13 -5.01
N SER A 192 8.31 -17.80 -5.16
CA SER A 192 9.09 -17.21 -6.25
C SER A 192 10.28 -16.43 -5.68
N PRO A 193 11.39 -16.29 -6.45
CA PRO A 193 12.56 -15.52 -6.03
C PRO A 193 12.22 -14.07 -5.67
N LEU A 194 11.32 -13.45 -6.42
CA LEU A 194 10.82 -12.09 -6.14
C LEU A 194 10.18 -11.99 -4.75
N ILE A 195 9.24 -12.89 -4.45
CA ILE A 195 8.53 -12.87 -3.18
C ILE A 195 9.49 -13.21 -2.03
N GLN A 196 10.36 -14.20 -2.22
CA GLN A 196 11.36 -14.58 -1.21
C GLN A 196 12.26 -13.39 -0.86
N ARG A 197 12.74 -12.65 -1.86
CA ARG A 197 13.58 -11.48 -1.62
C ARG A 197 12.81 -10.34 -0.92
N ALA A 198 11.57 -10.09 -1.33
CA ALA A 198 10.69 -9.14 -0.66
C ALA A 198 10.43 -9.55 0.80
N HIS A 199 10.21 -10.84 1.06
CA HIS A 199 10.06 -11.39 2.42
C HIS A 199 11.30 -11.15 3.27
N ASP A 200 12.51 -11.41 2.75
CA ASP A 200 13.76 -11.21 3.48
C ASP A 200 13.97 -9.73 3.84
N ILE A 201 13.67 -8.82 2.92
CA ILE A 201 13.72 -7.37 3.15
C ILE A 201 12.70 -7.00 4.25
N ASN A 202 11.45 -7.46 4.13
CA ASN A 202 10.40 -7.18 5.10
C ASN A 202 10.77 -7.67 6.51
N ARG A 203 11.29 -8.89 6.60
CA ARG A 203 11.77 -9.46 7.87
C ARG A 203 12.91 -8.65 8.49
N THR A 204 13.88 -8.20 7.68
CA THR A 204 15.00 -7.38 8.17
C THR A 204 14.50 -6.04 8.72
N ILE A 205 13.59 -5.39 8.00
CA ILE A 205 12.96 -4.13 8.45
C ILE A 205 12.17 -4.36 9.73
N GLY A 206 11.31 -5.38 9.80
CA GLY A 206 10.52 -5.70 10.98
C GLY A 206 11.38 -5.91 12.22
N GLN A 207 12.44 -6.72 12.13
CA GLN A 207 13.37 -6.94 13.24
C GLN A 207 14.05 -5.66 13.74
N LYS A 208 14.37 -4.72 12.85
CA LYS A 208 14.92 -3.43 13.25
C LYS A 208 13.87 -2.56 13.94
N VAL A 209 12.67 -2.52 13.41
CA VAL A 209 11.55 -1.76 14.01
C VAL A 209 11.25 -2.27 15.41
N ASP A 210 11.14 -3.58 15.59
CA ASP A 210 10.90 -4.20 16.92
C ASP A 210 11.99 -3.82 17.92
N LYS A 211 13.27 -3.80 17.48
CA LYS A 211 14.38 -3.37 18.30
C LYS A 211 14.30 -1.90 18.69
N LEU A 212 13.99 -1.02 17.75
CA LEU A 212 13.85 0.41 17.98
C LEU A 212 12.67 0.71 18.92
N HIS A 213 11.55 0.00 18.74
CA HIS A 213 10.40 0.10 19.64
C HIS A 213 10.77 -0.30 21.07
N GLY A 214 11.50 -1.40 21.26
CA GLY A 214 12.02 -1.80 22.57
C GLY A 214 12.98 -0.78 23.21
N GLN A 215 13.50 0.18 22.42
CA GLN A 215 14.35 1.28 22.90
C GLN A 215 13.56 2.59 23.13
N ASN A 216 12.23 2.57 23.10
CA ASN A 216 11.35 3.74 23.21
C ASN A 216 11.64 4.83 22.15
N VAL A 217 12.12 4.45 20.98
CA VAL A 217 12.22 5.38 19.84
C VAL A 217 10.81 5.67 19.37
N ILE A 218 10.44 6.96 19.36
CA ILE A 218 9.09 7.40 19.00
C ILE A 218 8.78 7.03 17.55
N ASP A 219 7.60 6.49 17.32
CA ASP A 219 7.14 5.85 16.09
C ASP A 219 7.36 6.62 14.78
N THR A 220 7.47 7.94 14.86
CA THR A 220 7.64 8.79 13.68
C THR A 220 9.08 8.89 13.18
N LEU A 221 10.05 8.55 14.03
CA LEU A 221 11.48 8.65 13.72
C LEU A 221 12.12 7.32 13.31
N PHE A 222 11.42 6.20 13.46
CA PHE A 222 12.03 4.91 13.15
C PHE A 222 12.36 4.74 11.66
N PHE A 223 11.63 5.40 10.76
CA PHE A 223 11.96 5.35 9.34
C PHE A 223 13.35 5.94 9.04
N ASP A 224 13.82 6.89 9.82
CA ASP A 224 15.16 7.49 9.67
C ASP A 224 16.25 6.45 9.88
N HIS A 225 16.03 5.48 10.76
CA HIS A 225 16.94 4.37 11.02
C HIS A 225 16.92 3.28 9.94
N LEU A 226 15.96 3.33 9.02
CA LEU A 226 15.79 2.36 7.95
C LEU A 226 16.39 2.79 6.61
N ALA A 227 17.05 3.96 6.53
CA ALA A 227 17.53 4.53 5.26
C ALA A 227 18.33 3.53 4.41
N GLY A 228 19.24 2.76 5.03
CA GLY A 228 20.02 1.74 4.32
C GLY A 228 19.17 0.59 3.79
N ASP A 229 18.16 0.16 4.54
CA ASP A 229 17.26 -0.93 4.13
C ASP A 229 16.31 -0.48 3.02
N LEU A 230 15.86 0.78 3.09
CA LEU A 230 15.06 1.40 2.02
C LEU A 230 15.88 1.51 0.73
N GLN A 231 17.16 1.86 0.81
CA GLN A 231 18.06 1.86 -0.34
C GLN A 231 18.23 0.47 -0.96
N VAL A 232 18.41 -0.55 -0.13
CA VAL A 232 18.50 -1.95 -0.59
C VAL A 232 17.22 -2.38 -1.29
N ALA A 233 16.05 -2.06 -0.71
CA ALA A 233 14.75 -2.34 -1.30
C ALA A 233 14.58 -1.64 -2.66
N PHE A 234 14.94 -0.37 -2.74
CA PHE A 234 14.88 0.42 -3.96
C PHE A 234 15.78 -0.14 -5.06
N GLN A 235 17.06 -0.43 -4.75
CA GLN A 235 17.99 -1.02 -5.70
C GLN A 235 17.49 -2.36 -6.24
N PHE A 236 16.97 -3.22 -5.36
CA PHE A 236 16.37 -4.47 -5.78
C PHE A 236 15.16 -4.22 -6.70
N PHE A 237 14.23 -3.33 -6.32
CA PHE A 237 13.05 -2.99 -7.13
C PHE A 237 13.42 -2.45 -8.51
N CYS A 238 14.46 -1.65 -8.62
CA CYS A 238 14.97 -1.19 -9.93
C CYS A 238 15.32 -2.34 -10.88
N GLY A 239 15.88 -3.43 -10.35
CA GLY A 239 16.25 -4.62 -11.12
C GLY A 239 15.08 -5.55 -11.47
N VAL A 240 13.93 -5.46 -10.79
CA VAL A 240 12.79 -6.35 -11.05
C VAL A 240 12.22 -6.12 -12.44
N THR A 241 12.00 -7.20 -13.18
CA THR A 241 11.46 -7.21 -14.55
C THR A 241 10.18 -8.05 -14.62
N VAL A 242 9.47 -7.98 -15.74
CA VAL A 242 8.34 -8.86 -16.01
C VAL A 242 8.73 -10.32 -16.05
N GLY A 243 10.00 -10.62 -16.41
CA GLY A 243 10.55 -11.98 -16.42
C GLY A 243 10.69 -12.61 -15.04
N ASP A 244 10.73 -11.81 -13.99
CA ASP A 244 10.82 -12.27 -12.59
C ASP A 244 9.48 -12.71 -12.00
N LEU A 245 8.35 -12.43 -12.72
CA LEU A 245 7.01 -12.83 -12.31
C LEU A 245 6.78 -14.31 -12.60
N ALA A 246 6.43 -15.07 -11.57
CA ALA A 246 6.13 -16.50 -11.68
C ALA A 246 4.68 -16.78 -12.12
N THR A 247 3.78 -15.80 -12.00
CA THR A 247 2.39 -15.89 -12.47
C THR A 247 2.30 -15.94 -14.00
N LYS A 248 1.21 -16.52 -14.53
CA LYS A 248 0.99 -16.70 -15.97
C LYS A 248 -0.36 -16.14 -16.42
N GLY A 249 -0.49 -15.93 -17.73
CA GLY A 249 -1.77 -15.50 -18.36
C GLY A 249 -2.25 -14.16 -17.82
N ALA A 250 -3.55 -14.04 -17.57
CA ALA A 250 -4.18 -12.80 -17.09
C ALA A 250 -3.58 -12.29 -15.76
N HIS A 251 -3.16 -13.19 -14.85
CA HIS A 251 -2.51 -12.83 -13.59
C HIS A 251 -1.13 -12.19 -13.82
N ASN A 252 -0.34 -12.73 -14.74
CA ASN A 252 0.92 -12.12 -15.13
C ASN A 252 0.70 -10.75 -15.77
N THR A 253 -0.29 -10.62 -16.65
CA THR A 253 -0.63 -9.34 -17.28
C THR A 253 -0.96 -8.27 -16.22
N ALA A 254 -1.80 -8.61 -15.24
CA ALA A 254 -2.17 -7.70 -14.17
C ALA A 254 -0.97 -7.33 -13.27
N ASN A 255 -0.15 -8.29 -12.83
CA ASN A 255 1.04 -8.01 -12.04
C ASN A 255 2.13 -7.26 -12.83
N SER A 256 2.26 -7.52 -14.14
CA SER A 256 3.12 -6.75 -15.03
C SER A 256 2.67 -5.29 -15.16
N ARG A 257 1.37 -5.05 -15.15
CA ARG A 257 0.81 -3.69 -15.12
C ARG A 257 1.17 -3.01 -13.81
N THR A 258 0.94 -3.66 -12.67
CA THR A 258 1.32 -3.16 -11.35
C THR A 258 2.80 -2.77 -11.31
N LEU A 259 3.70 -3.64 -11.79
CA LEU A 259 5.13 -3.37 -11.83
C LEU A 259 5.47 -2.13 -12.66
N ARG A 260 4.91 -2.03 -13.88
CA ARG A 260 5.15 -0.87 -14.76
C ARG A 260 4.64 0.44 -14.15
N ASP A 261 3.44 0.42 -13.58
CA ASP A 261 2.84 1.61 -12.97
C ASP A 261 3.64 2.08 -11.77
N LEU A 262 4.07 1.16 -10.88
CA LEU A 262 4.90 1.49 -9.72
C LEU A 262 6.27 2.04 -10.16
N LYS A 263 6.93 1.43 -11.16
CA LYS A 263 8.19 1.96 -11.68
C LYS A 263 8.04 3.38 -12.21
N ARG A 264 6.98 3.63 -12.99
CA ARG A 264 6.67 4.97 -13.50
C ARG A 264 6.44 5.98 -12.37
N MET A 265 5.63 5.63 -11.35
CA MET A 265 5.33 6.51 -10.23
C MET A 265 6.54 6.78 -9.33
N CYS A 266 7.47 5.83 -9.25
CA CYS A 266 8.74 5.98 -8.56
C CYS A 266 9.87 6.53 -9.45
N ASN A 267 9.58 6.98 -10.68
CA ASN A 267 10.58 7.48 -11.63
C ASN A 267 11.77 6.49 -11.82
N VAL A 268 11.51 5.18 -11.71
CA VAL A 268 12.52 4.16 -11.97
C VAL A 268 12.67 4.01 -13.49
N PRO A 269 13.90 4.13 -14.04
CA PRO A 269 14.12 3.90 -15.46
C PRO A 269 13.61 2.54 -15.91
N ALA A 270 13.01 2.47 -17.10
CA ALA A 270 12.72 1.19 -17.71
C ALA A 270 14.06 0.41 -17.85
N ALA A 271 14.11 -0.81 -17.37
CA ALA A 271 15.24 -1.69 -17.67
C ALA A 271 15.20 -1.96 -19.18
N ASN A 272 16.32 -1.61 -19.87
CA ASN A 272 16.51 -1.92 -21.29
C ASN A 272 16.53 -3.44 -21.52
#